data_b391b3bfc199220ffbdba4fa553a4c8b
#
_entry.id   b391b3bfc199220ffbdba4fa553a4c8b
#
_cell.length_a   1.000
_cell.length_b   1.000
_cell.length_c   1.000
_cell.angle_alpha   90.00
_cell.angle_beta   90.00
_cell.angle_gamma   90.00
#
_symmetry.space_group_name_H-M   'P 1'
#
loop_
_entity.id
_entity.type
_entity.pdbx_description
1 polymer ?
#
loop_
_entity_poly.entity_id
_entity_poly.type
_entity_poly.pdbx_seq_one_letter_code
_entity_poly.pdbx_strand_id
1 'polypeptide(L)'
;QLEKIEMLDVADLVVLNKYEKRGSEDALRAIRKQVRRNRNLFDVTDDELPVVATIASQFADPGVDALWQKLSAMVGFEARAPMEIVGERKGVIPPERVHYLSDIAATIRTYHEENTAIAQKLRLCQHLESAKEHVPSIAKDVDDQISELLEEIETAREDLANYRTLADEYRSGEYTYHVRGKPFSVQTTTESLSHSNISRVALPTFADDGELFEWLSKENAPGHFPYTAGVFPFKRTDELSARMFAGEGEPERTNRRFHYLSQGQDYVRLSTAFDSVTLYGRDPALRPDIWGKVGNSGVSIATCDDAKRLYSGFDLCDSNTSVSMTINGPAPILLAFFLNAAIDQQVEKHLEEQGKTIEPLDVAYRGELPEGHNGFGLGTVGRRGDELVDSETYAEIKARTLSTVRGTVQADILKEDQAQNTCIFSTPFALKLMGDVQQYYIDHNVRNHYSVSISGYHIAEAGANPITQLALTLANGFTYVEYYRSRGMDIDKFAPNLSFFF
;
A
#
# COMPACT_ATOMS: atom_id res chain seq x y z
N GLN A 1 -10.92 28.54 29.15
CA GLN A 1 -11.47 27.76 30.27
C GLN A 1 -11.63 28.61 31.53
N LEU A 2 -10.60 29.33 31.94
CA LEU A 2 -10.63 30.22 33.13
C LEU A 2 -11.68 31.32 33.04
N GLU A 3 -11.92 31.83 31.83
CA GLU A 3 -12.92 32.90 31.55
C GLU A 3 -14.37 32.42 31.66
N LYS A 4 -14.62 31.13 31.79
CA LYS A 4 -15.96 30.50 31.80
C LYS A 4 -16.27 29.69 33.04
N ILE A 5 -15.47 29.83 34.09
CA ILE A 5 -15.67 29.12 35.37
C ILE A 5 -17.07 29.37 35.94
N GLU A 6 -17.53 30.62 35.89
CA GLU A 6 -18.86 31.02 36.39
C GLU A 6 -20.01 30.32 35.64
N MET A 7 -19.82 30.00 34.33
CA MET A 7 -20.83 29.25 33.59
C MET A 7 -20.97 27.82 34.09
N LEU A 8 -19.92 27.21 34.63
CA LEU A 8 -19.98 25.85 35.17
C LEU A 8 -20.80 25.76 36.46
N ASP A 9 -20.99 26.89 37.14
CA ASP A 9 -21.77 26.96 38.38
C ASP A 9 -23.27 26.99 38.13
N VAL A 10 -23.70 27.60 37.00
CA VAL A 10 -25.09 27.82 36.67
C VAL A 10 -25.64 26.84 35.60
N ALA A 11 -24.77 26.19 34.84
CA ALA A 11 -25.18 25.29 33.78
C ALA A 11 -25.62 23.92 34.31
N ASP A 12 -26.83 23.50 34.11
CA ASP A 12 -27.34 22.19 34.53
C ASP A 12 -26.60 21.03 33.86
N LEU A 13 -26.20 21.21 32.60
CA LEU A 13 -25.44 20.23 31.79
C LEU A 13 -24.31 20.94 31.02
N VAL A 14 -23.11 20.39 31.07
CA VAL A 14 -21.92 20.92 30.41
C VAL A 14 -21.53 20.02 29.26
N VAL A 15 -21.37 20.59 28.07
CA VAL A 15 -20.99 19.86 26.86
C VAL A 15 -19.61 20.35 26.40
N LEU A 16 -18.66 19.44 26.33
CA LEU A 16 -17.37 19.66 25.68
C LEU A 16 -17.42 19.14 24.25
N ASN A 17 -17.75 20.02 23.31
CA ASN A 17 -17.78 19.66 21.90
C ASN A 17 -16.36 19.72 21.28
N LYS A 18 -16.23 19.13 20.10
CA LYS A 18 -14.95 18.99 19.37
C LYS A 18 -13.93 18.16 20.18
N TYR A 19 -14.42 17.08 20.75
CA TYR A 19 -13.60 16.20 21.59
C TYR A 19 -12.46 15.52 20.82
N GLU A 20 -12.53 15.53 19.48
CA GLU A 20 -11.45 15.10 18.58
C GLU A 20 -10.22 16.03 18.57
N LYS A 21 -10.32 17.21 19.17
CA LYS A 21 -9.22 18.19 19.16
C LYS A 21 -8.15 17.87 20.19
N ARG A 22 -6.89 18.16 19.83
CA ARG A 22 -5.74 18.01 20.73
C ARG A 22 -5.99 18.75 22.05
N GLY A 23 -5.72 18.08 23.17
CA GLY A 23 -5.94 18.61 24.52
C GLY A 23 -7.37 18.52 25.04
N SER A 24 -8.30 17.87 24.31
CA SER A 24 -9.69 17.67 24.71
C SER A 24 -9.82 16.81 25.97
N GLU A 25 -8.99 15.78 26.11
CA GLU A 25 -8.98 14.93 27.31
C GLU A 25 -8.55 15.70 28.57
N ASP A 26 -7.53 16.56 28.44
CA ASP A 26 -7.10 17.42 29.53
C ASP A 26 -8.18 18.44 29.90
N ALA A 27 -8.85 18.98 28.87
CA ALA A 27 -9.98 19.88 29.06
C ALA A 27 -11.14 19.19 29.76
N LEU A 28 -11.47 17.96 29.37
CA LEU A 28 -12.53 17.17 30.02
C LEU A 28 -12.21 16.89 31.48
N ARG A 29 -10.99 16.46 31.77
CA ARG A 29 -10.51 16.25 33.15
C ARG A 29 -10.59 17.53 33.99
N ALA A 30 -10.19 18.67 33.43
CA ALA A 30 -10.25 19.95 34.11
C ALA A 30 -11.70 20.40 34.39
N ILE A 31 -12.62 20.25 33.43
CA ILE A 31 -14.03 20.56 33.59
C ILE A 31 -14.67 19.65 34.63
N ARG A 32 -14.46 18.34 34.57
CA ARG A 32 -14.97 17.39 35.56
C ARG A 32 -14.49 17.70 36.98
N LYS A 33 -13.19 18.01 37.11
CA LYS A 33 -12.61 18.42 38.39
C LYS A 33 -13.24 19.72 38.96
N GLN A 34 -13.52 20.69 38.09
CA GLN A 34 -14.13 21.94 38.49
C GLN A 34 -15.61 21.75 38.87
N VAL A 35 -16.39 21.02 38.07
CA VAL A 35 -17.80 20.69 38.36
C VAL A 35 -17.93 19.95 39.70
N ARG A 36 -17.03 18.99 39.99
CA ARG A 36 -17.00 18.30 41.27
C ARG A 36 -16.81 19.26 42.45
N ARG A 37 -15.87 20.18 42.32
CA ARG A 37 -15.58 21.18 43.37
C ARG A 37 -16.74 22.15 43.61
N ASN A 38 -17.28 22.70 42.52
CA ASN A 38 -18.33 23.69 42.58
C ASN A 38 -19.63 23.15 43.17
N ARG A 39 -19.92 21.85 42.90
CA ARG A 39 -21.15 21.20 43.30
C ARG A 39 -21.00 20.22 44.49
N ASN A 40 -19.82 20.13 45.09
CA ASN A 40 -19.48 19.17 46.15
C ASN A 40 -19.77 17.70 45.80
N LEU A 41 -19.58 17.31 44.54
CA LEU A 41 -19.87 15.95 44.00
C LEU A 41 -18.60 15.07 44.06
N PHE A 42 -18.01 14.88 45.24
CA PHE A 42 -16.76 14.15 45.42
C PHE A 42 -16.92 12.62 45.32
N ASP A 43 -18.09 12.10 45.66
CA ASP A 43 -18.39 10.66 45.68
C ASP A 43 -19.05 10.13 44.39
N VAL A 44 -19.17 11.00 43.37
CA VAL A 44 -19.85 10.68 42.09
C VAL A 44 -18.82 10.23 41.06
N THR A 45 -19.13 9.19 40.29
CA THR A 45 -18.29 8.70 39.19
C THR A 45 -18.24 9.70 38.03
N ASP A 46 -17.27 9.55 37.15
CA ASP A 46 -17.10 10.44 35.98
C ASP A 46 -18.31 10.44 35.04
N ASP A 47 -19.00 9.29 34.90
CA ASP A 47 -20.14 9.13 34.00
C ASP A 47 -21.44 9.71 34.58
N GLU A 48 -21.55 9.81 35.91
CA GLU A 48 -22.69 10.42 36.59
C GLU A 48 -22.61 11.94 36.62
N LEU A 49 -21.43 12.54 36.38
CA LEU A 49 -21.29 13.98 36.32
C LEU A 49 -22.13 14.57 35.16
N PRO A 50 -22.68 15.79 35.32
CA PRO A 50 -23.39 16.49 34.27
C PRO A 50 -22.42 17.10 33.25
N VAL A 51 -21.48 16.30 32.76
CA VAL A 51 -20.45 16.70 31.80
C VAL A 51 -20.39 15.63 30.71
N VAL A 52 -20.57 16.04 29.47
CA VAL A 52 -20.56 15.15 28.31
C VAL A 52 -19.57 15.67 27.27
N ALA A 53 -18.74 14.77 26.76
CA ALA A 53 -17.87 15.06 25.62
C ALA A 53 -18.59 14.65 24.32
N THR A 54 -18.53 15.49 23.28
CA THR A 54 -19.18 15.24 21.99
C THR A 54 -18.28 15.58 20.80
N ILE A 55 -18.49 14.87 19.70
CA ILE A 55 -17.92 15.17 18.38
C ILE A 55 -19.08 15.45 17.44
N ALA A 56 -19.69 16.62 17.54
CA ALA A 56 -20.90 16.95 16.78
C ALA A 56 -20.71 16.98 15.25
N SER A 57 -19.45 16.99 14.77
CA SER A 57 -19.12 16.84 13.35
C SER A 57 -19.18 15.39 12.88
N GLN A 58 -19.20 14.43 13.79
CA GLN A 58 -19.24 13.00 13.49
C GLN A 58 -20.69 12.50 13.51
N PHE A 59 -21.12 11.90 12.40
CA PHE A 59 -22.44 11.27 12.35
C PHE A 59 -22.53 10.10 13.35
N ALA A 60 -23.63 10.09 14.12
CA ALA A 60 -23.89 9.08 15.15
C ALA A 60 -22.78 8.97 16.23
N ASP A 61 -22.28 10.12 16.69
CA ASP A 61 -21.33 10.18 17.81
C ASP A 61 -22.00 9.70 19.12
N PRO A 62 -21.38 8.73 19.85
CA PRO A 62 -21.91 8.25 21.13
C PRO A 62 -22.04 9.36 22.20
N GLY A 63 -21.20 10.37 22.12
CA GLY A 63 -21.29 11.54 23.02
C GLY A 63 -22.54 12.36 22.77
N VAL A 64 -22.96 12.51 21.50
CA VAL A 64 -24.24 13.18 21.16
C VAL A 64 -25.42 12.35 21.63
N ASP A 65 -25.39 11.02 21.51
CA ASP A 65 -26.44 10.14 22.04
C ASP A 65 -26.52 10.21 23.57
N ALA A 66 -25.38 10.22 24.28
CA ALA A 66 -25.32 10.37 25.72
C ALA A 66 -25.82 11.75 26.16
N LEU A 67 -25.48 12.81 25.42
CA LEU A 67 -26.02 14.15 25.63
C LEU A 67 -27.56 14.17 25.52
N TRP A 68 -28.09 13.56 24.45
CA TRP A 68 -29.53 13.49 24.23
C TRP A 68 -30.26 12.76 25.37
N GLN A 69 -29.72 11.64 25.86
CA GLN A 69 -30.29 10.90 27.01
C GLN A 69 -30.29 11.74 28.27
N LYS A 70 -29.21 12.38 28.64
CA LYS A 70 -29.12 13.25 29.81
C LYS A 70 -30.08 14.43 29.70
N LEU A 71 -30.13 15.08 28.53
CA LEU A 71 -31.02 16.20 28.29
C LEU A 71 -32.51 15.78 28.35
N SER A 72 -32.86 14.67 27.72
CA SER A 72 -34.20 14.13 27.70
C SER A 72 -34.69 13.80 29.12
N ALA A 73 -33.85 13.18 29.95
CA ALA A 73 -34.14 12.91 31.34
C ALA A 73 -34.38 14.19 32.16
N MET A 74 -33.59 15.25 31.91
CA MET A 74 -33.75 16.54 32.61
C MET A 74 -35.03 17.27 32.26
N VAL A 75 -35.52 17.14 31.02
CA VAL A 75 -36.79 17.79 30.58
C VAL A 75 -38.02 16.90 30.66
N GLY A 76 -37.87 15.68 31.18
CA GLY A 76 -38.97 14.74 31.39
C GLY A 76 -39.50 14.04 30.14
N PHE A 77 -38.68 13.94 29.10
CA PHE A 77 -38.96 13.11 27.92
C PHE A 77 -38.45 11.68 28.11
N GLU A 78 -39.25 10.67 27.75
CA GLU A 78 -38.73 9.34 27.55
C GLU A 78 -37.86 9.28 26.30
N ALA A 79 -36.55 9.32 26.47
CA ALA A 79 -35.63 9.07 25.36
C ALA A 79 -35.86 7.63 24.87
N ARG A 80 -36.05 7.46 23.55
CA ARG A 80 -35.95 6.12 22.97
C ARG A 80 -34.55 5.61 23.29
N ALA A 81 -34.47 4.34 23.73
CA ALA A 81 -33.18 3.67 23.90
C ALA A 81 -32.33 3.86 22.62
N PRO A 82 -31.03 4.16 22.75
CA PRO A 82 -30.18 4.19 21.58
C PRO A 82 -30.34 2.90 20.83
N MET A 83 -30.43 2.98 19.51
CA MET A 83 -30.38 1.79 18.67
C MET A 83 -29.12 1.02 19.05
N GLU A 84 -29.24 -0.19 19.59
CA GLU A 84 -28.09 -1.04 19.86
C GLU A 84 -27.30 -1.20 18.55
N ILE A 85 -26.29 -0.41 18.38
CA ILE A 85 -25.31 -0.63 17.34
C ILE A 85 -24.34 -1.66 17.89
N VAL A 86 -24.58 -2.89 17.46
CA VAL A 86 -23.73 -4.04 17.80
C VAL A 86 -22.29 -3.74 17.33
N GLY A 87 -21.41 -3.48 18.29
CA GLY A 87 -19.98 -3.23 18.10
C GLY A 87 -19.52 -1.89 18.69
N GLU A 88 -18.39 -1.92 19.36
CA GLU A 88 -17.67 -0.68 19.74
C GLU A 88 -17.43 0.14 18.48
N ARG A 89 -18.07 1.29 18.37
CA ARG A 89 -17.73 2.29 17.35
C ARG A 89 -16.41 2.96 17.71
N LYS A 90 -15.31 2.24 17.58
CA LYS A 90 -14.00 2.86 17.47
C LYS A 90 -13.97 3.49 16.09
N GLY A 91 -13.78 4.79 16.01
CA GLY A 91 -13.50 5.44 14.75
C GLY A 91 -12.40 4.65 14.05
N VAL A 92 -12.50 4.52 12.72
CA VAL A 92 -11.48 3.81 11.93
C VAL A 92 -10.10 4.46 12.14
N ILE A 93 -10.08 5.76 12.42
CA ILE A 93 -8.88 6.50 12.82
C ILE A 93 -8.96 6.76 14.33
N PRO A 94 -7.99 6.31 15.13
CA PRO A 94 -7.90 6.63 16.54
C PRO A 94 -7.92 8.15 16.79
N PRO A 95 -8.50 8.64 17.90
CA PRO A 95 -8.58 10.08 18.19
C PRO A 95 -7.22 10.80 18.18
N GLU A 96 -6.16 10.11 18.58
CA GLU A 96 -4.78 10.62 18.54
C GLU A 96 -4.22 10.79 17.13
N ARG A 97 -4.86 10.17 16.12
CA ARG A 97 -4.45 10.22 14.70
C ARG A 97 -5.29 11.16 13.84
N VAL A 98 -6.30 11.81 14.40
CA VAL A 98 -7.18 12.75 13.66
C VAL A 98 -6.39 13.88 13.01
N HIS A 99 -5.25 14.29 13.59
CA HIS A 99 -4.37 15.33 13.08
C HIS A 99 -3.19 14.80 12.25
N TYR A 100 -3.15 13.51 11.95
CA TYR A 100 -2.00 12.87 11.32
C TYR A 100 -1.54 13.55 10.02
N LEU A 101 -2.47 13.94 9.16
CA LEU A 101 -2.13 14.70 7.93
C LEU A 101 -1.55 16.08 8.22
N SER A 102 -2.03 16.75 9.27
CA SER A 102 -1.47 18.02 9.73
C SER A 102 -0.06 17.86 10.29
N ASP A 103 0.18 16.76 11.01
CA ASP A 103 1.51 16.45 11.57
C ASP A 103 2.49 16.11 10.43
N ILE A 104 2.07 15.34 9.42
CA ILE A 104 2.87 15.10 8.21
C ILE A 104 3.21 16.42 7.51
N ALA A 105 2.22 17.30 7.30
CA ALA A 105 2.45 18.59 6.66
C ALA A 105 3.39 19.49 7.47
N ALA A 106 3.31 19.46 8.79
CA ALA A 106 4.23 20.18 9.66
C ALA A 106 5.65 19.61 9.54
N THR A 107 5.80 18.29 9.58
CA THR A 107 7.10 17.62 9.41
C THR A 107 7.75 17.98 8.08
N ILE A 108 6.99 17.96 6.97
CA ILE A 108 7.49 18.34 5.65
C ILE A 108 7.94 19.80 5.62
N ARG A 109 7.20 20.72 6.24
CA ARG A 109 7.59 22.14 6.30
C ARG A 109 8.87 22.34 7.10
N THR A 110 8.96 21.71 8.27
CA THR A 110 10.18 21.73 9.08
C THR A 110 11.38 21.18 8.28
N TYR A 111 11.21 20.04 7.60
CA TYR A 111 12.23 19.47 6.74
C TYR A 111 12.70 20.47 5.66
N HIS A 112 11.79 21.17 5.00
CA HIS A 112 12.17 22.16 3.99
C HIS A 112 12.85 23.40 4.59
N GLU A 113 12.40 23.86 5.75
CA GLU A 113 13.02 25.00 6.47
C GLU A 113 14.45 24.67 6.90
N GLU A 114 14.66 23.49 7.47
CA GLU A 114 15.99 23.00 7.88
C GLU A 114 16.93 22.86 6.68
N ASN A 115 16.47 22.23 5.60
CA ASN A 115 17.28 22.08 4.40
C ASN A 115 17.60 23.43 3.71
N THR A 116 16.68 24.38 3.73
CA THR A 116 16.95 25.73 3.24
C THR A 116 18.02 26.43 4.06
N ALA A 117 18.00 26.25 5.39
CA ALA A 117 19.04 26.80 6.27
C ALA A 117 20.41 26.16 6.01
N ILE A 118 20.46 24.84 5.80
CA ILE A 118 21.68 24.12 5.43
C ILE A 118 22.21 24.60 4.07
N ALA A 119 21.34 24.75 3.08
CA ALA A 119 21.69 25.26 1.75
C ALA A 119 22.32 26.68 1.81
N GLN A 120 21.80 27.56 2.67
CA GLN A 120 22.37 28.87 2.90
C GLN A 120 23.77 28.80 3.52
N LYS A 121 24.00 27.88 4.46
CA LYS A 121 25.33 27.64 5.07
C LYS A 121 26.32 27.09 4.05
N LEU A 122 25.89 26.13 3.20
CA LEU A 122 26.73 25.62 2.11
C LEU A 122 27.17 26.72 1.15
N ARG A 123 26.21 27.57 0.74
CA ARG A 123 26.48 28.72 -0.14
C ARG A 123 27.44 29.71 0.52
N LEU A 124 27.23 30.01 1.80
CA LEU A 124 28.14 30.89 2.55
C LEU A 124 29.54 30.28 2.66
N CYS A 125 29.67 29.03 2.97
CA CYS A 125 30.93 28.32 3.06
C CYS A 125 31.70 28.37 1.69
N GLN A 126 31.01 28.05 0.60
CA GLN A 126 31.58 28.13 -0.76
C GLN A 126 32.04 29.54 -1.11
N HIS A 127 31.27 30.57 -0.75
CA HIS A 127 31.65 31.97 -0.99
C HIS A 127 32.87 32.38 -0.16
N LEU A 128 32.98 31.96 1.10
CA LEU A 128 34.11 32.25 1.97
C LEU A 128 35.35 31.51 1.50
N GLU A 129 35.26 30.25 1.08
CA GLU A 129 36.36 29.49 0.48
C GLU A 129 36.87 30.18 -0.80
N SER A 130 35.96 30.60 -1.69
CA SER A 130 36.31 31.32 -2.91
C SER A 130 36.93 32.69 -2.62
N ALA A 131 36.39 33.44 -1.67
CA ALA A 131 36.93 34.72 -1.26
C ALA A 131 38.36 34.59 -0.68
N LYS A 132 38.59 33.56 0.12
CA LYS A 132 39.92 33.23 0.66
C LYS A 132 40.94 32.91 -0.44
N GLU A 133 40.51 32.18 -1.47
CA GLU A 133 41.36 31.84 -2.60
C GLU A 133 41.81 33.11 -3.40
N HIS A 134 40.83 34.01 -3.64
CA HIS A 134 41.10 35.21 -4.46
C HIS A 134 41.68 36.38 -3.67
N VAL A 135 41.47 36.41 -2.34
CA VAL A 135 41.98 37.49 -1.47
C VAL A 135 42.70 36.87 -0.25
N PRO A 136 43.93 36.38 -0.39
CA PRO A 136 44.63 35.68 0.68
C PRO A 136 44.79 36.47 2.00
N SER A 137 44.67 37.81 1.97
CA SER A 137 44.78 38.65 3.12
C SER A 137 43.67 38.46 4.16
N ILE A 138 42.50 37.92 3.77
CA ILE A 138 41.38 37.68 4.68
C ILE A 138 41.37 36.24 5.21
N ALA A 139 42.27 35.37 4.78
CA ALA A 139 42.27 33.96 5.13
C ALA A 139 42.14 33.71 6.62
N LYS A 140 42.90 34.44 7.43
CA LYS A 140 42.93 34.30 8.87
C LYS A 140 41.62 34.70 9.55
N ASP A 141 40.90 35.66 8.98
CA ASP A 141 39.63 36.18 9.53
C ASP A 141 38.45 35.29 9.25
N VAL A 142 38.54 34.47 8.19
CA VAL A 142 37.44 33.59 7.75
C VAL A 142 37.66 32.11 8.08
N ASP A 143 38.89 31.71 8.46
CA ASP A 143 39.19 30.30 8.75
C ASP A 143 38.38 29.74 9.90
N ASP A 144 38.17 30.52 10.99
CA ASP A 144 37.36 30.08 12.12
C ASP A 144 35.89 29.91 11.72
N GLN A 145 35.34 30.85 10.92
CA GLN A 145 33.97 30.77 10.43
C GLN A 145 33.77 29.60 9.46
N ILE A 146 34.75 29.36 8.56
CA ILE A 146 34.70 28.20 7.67
C ILE A 146 34.68 26.90 8.49
N SER A 147 35.50 26.80 9.55
CA SER A 147 35.61 25.62 10.40
C SER A 147 34.28 25.34 11.12
N GLU A 148 33.64 26.37 11.69
CA GLU A 148 32.33 26.24 12.33
C GLU A 148 31.25 25.80 11.34
N LEU A 149 31.22 26.40 10.12
CA LEU A 149 30.27 26.00 9.08
C LEU A 149 30.47 24.55 8.63
N LEU A 150 31.73 24.12 8.49
CA LEU A 150 32.06 22.76 8.05
C LEU A 150 31.54 21.69 9.01
N GLU A 151 31.59 21.92 10.33
CA GLU A 151 31.02 21.01 11.33
C GLU A 151 29.49 20.88 11.16
N GLU A 152 28.82 22.00 10.86
CA GLU A 152 27.34 22.02 10.73
C GLU A 152 26.82 21.42 9.40
N ILE A 153 27.66 21.43 8.34
CA ILE A 153 27.26 21.00 6.98
C ILE A 153 27.97 19.72 6.52
N GLU A 154 28.67 18.99 7.40
CA GLU A 154 29.47 17.82 7.05
C GLU A 154 28.65 16.79 6.25
N THR A 155 27.51 16.36 6.77
CA THR A 155 26.61 15.39 6.11
C THR A 155 26.14 15.91 4.74
N ALA A 156 25.78 17.18 4.64
CA ALA A 156 25.32 17.76 3.40
C ALA A 156 26.43 17.80 2.33
N ARG A 157 27.67 18.02 2.75
CA ARG A 157 28.84 17.96 1.83
C ARG A 157 29.11 16.53 1.35
N GLU A 158 28.93 15.55 2.22
CA GLU A 158 29.00 14.13 1.82
C GLU A 158 27.93 13.79 0.77
N ASP A 159 26.69 14.25 0.97
CA ASP A 159 25.59 14.05 0.01
C ASP A 159 25.91 14.69 -1.34
N LEU A 160 26.47 15.91 -1.36
CA LEU A 160 26.91 16.58 -2.58
C LEU A 160 28.04 15.81 -3.28
N ALA A 161 29.01 15.27 -2.55
CA ALA A 161 30.11 14.47 -3.10
C ALA A 161 29.61 13.17 -3.71
N ASN A 162 28.70 12.47 -3.01
CA ASN A 162 28.05 11.25 -3.48
C ASN A 162 27.25 11.50 -4.77
N TYR A 163 26.48 12.59 -4.78
CA TYR A 163 25.74 12.98 -5.99
C TYR A 163 26.66 13.29 -7.17
N ARG A 164 27.76 14.00 -6.97
CA ARG A 164 28.73 14.29 -8.05
C ARG A 164 29.30 13.03 -8.65
N THR A 165 29.65 12.05 -7.81
CA THR A 165 30.09 10.72 -8.25
C THR A 165 29.02 10.02 -9.09
N LEU A 166 27.78 9.99 -8.62
CA LEU A 166 26.65 9.42 -9.34
C LEU A 166 26.39 10.14 -10.68
N ALA A 167 26.48 11.47 -10.68
CA ALA A 167 26.30 12.28 -11.88
C ALA A 167 27.35 11.98 -12.95
N ASP A 168 28.61 11.77 -12.55
CA ASP A 168 29.70 11.40 -13.46
C ASP A 168 29.50 9.99 -14.02
N GLU A 169 29.07 9.04 -13.20
CA GLU A 169 28.65 7.68 -13.62
C GLU A 169 27.53 7.75 -14.66
N TYR A 170 26.48 8.55 -14.41
CA TYR A 170 25.36 8.69 -15.35
C TYR A 170 25.74 9.38 -16.67
N ARG A 171 26.77 10.22 -16.66
CA ARG A 171 27.33 10.89 -17.87
C ARG A 171 28.32 10.03 -18.65
N SER A 172 28.80 8.94 -18.06
CA SER A 172 29.81 8.06 -18.69
C SER A 172 29.33 7.33 -19.95
N GLY A 173 28.02 7.33 -20.23
CA GLY A 173 27.38 6.62 -21.34
C GLY A 173 26.85 5.24 -20.96
N GLU A 174 27.38 4.63 -19.93
CA GLU A 174 26.95 3.31 -19.42
C GLU A 174 26.93 3.34 -17.89
N TYR A 175 25.86 2.80 -17.29
CA TYR A 175 25.70 2.68 -15.85
C TYR A 175 25.50 1.23 -15.45
N THR A 176 26.31 0.75 -14.49
CA THR A 176 26.22 -0.62 -13.98
C THR A 176 25.63 -0.62 -12.58
N TYR A 177 24.56 -1.37 -12.40
CA TYR A 177 23.93 -1.59 -11.09
C TYR A 177 23.79 -3.08 -10.80
N HIS A 178 23.58 -3.42 -9.53
CA HIS A 178 23.50 -4.82 -9.10
C HIS A 178 22.09 -5.19 -8.64
N VAL A 179 21.57 -6.29 -9.17
CA VAL A 179 20.31 -6.89 -8.71
C VAL A 179 20.61 -8.28 -8.19
N ARG A 180 20.39 -8.51 -6.91
CA ARG A 180 20.65 -9.81 -6.26
C ARG A 180 22.07 -10.33 -6.50
N GLY A 181 23.05 -9.43 -6.48
CA GLY A 181 24.47 -9.75 -6.68
C GLY A 181 24.90 -9.95 -8.14
N LYS A 182 23.99 -9.83 -9.11
CA LYS A 182 24.33 -9.85 -10.55
C LYS A 182 24.45 -8.43 -11.08
N PRO A 183 25.53 -8.09 -11.80
CA PRO A 183 25.68 -6.79 -12.43
C PRO A 183 24.77 -6.69 -13.68
N PHE A 184 24.16 -5.53 -13.84
CA PHE A 184 23.39 -5.15 -15.01
C PHE A 184 23.92 -3.81 -15.52
N SER A 185 24.27 -3.78 -16.80
CA SER A 185 24.77 -2.58 -17.45
C SER A 185 23.68 -2.01 -18.37
N VAL A 186 23.47 -0.71 -18.30
CA VAL A 186 22.47 0.00 -19.11
C VAL A 186 23.05 1.23 -19.74
N GLN A 187 22.63 1.55 -20.96
CA GLN A 187 22.98 2.78 -21.63
C GLN A 187 22.30 3.97 -20.96
N THR A 188 23.06 5.01 -20.63
CA THR A 188 22.56 6.23 -19.99
C THR A 188 22.11 7.29 -20.98
N THR A 189 22.33 7.07 -22.28
CA THR A 189 21.97 7.99 -23.35
C THR A 189 21.08 7.31 -24.39
N THR A 190 20.34 8.11 -25.15
CA THR A 190 19.58 7.69 -26.34
C THR A 190 19.98 8.61 -27.50
N GLU A 191 20.23 8.03 -28.66
CA GLU A 191 20.53 8.80 -29.87
C GLU A 191 19.23 9.39 -30.46
N SER A 192 19.24 10.68 -30.75
CA SER A 192 18.14 11.38 -31.41
C SER A 192 18.16 11.13 -32.93
N LEU A 193 17.08 11.51 -33.61
CA LEU A 193 17.05 11.47 -35.11
C LEU A 193 18.12 12.36 -35.78
N SER A 194 18.65 13.34 -35.05
CA SER A 194 19.75 14.20 -35.50
C SER A 194 21.13 13.67 -35.10
N HIS A 195 21.21 12.43 -34.63
CA HIS A 195 22.45 11.79 -34.15
C HIS A 195 23.11 12.49 -32.95
N SER A 196 22.30 13.20 -32.14
CA SER A 196 22.77 13.77 -30.88
C SER A 196 22.46 12.82 -29.74
N ASN A 197 23.38 12.66 -28.80
CA ASN A 197 23.16 11.87 -27.60
C ASN A 197 22.34 12.67 -26.58
N ILE A 198 21.18 12.11 -26.18
CA ILE A 198 20.30 12.69 -25.17
C ILE A 198 20.41 11.84 -23.90
N SER A 199 20.70 12.46 -22.76
CA SER A 199 20.73 11.78 -21.47
C SER A 199 19.32 11.28 -21.10
N ARG A 200 19.22 10.02 -20.66
CA ARG A 200 17.96 9.39 -20.24
C ARG A 200 17.48 9.89 -18.87
N VAL A 201 18.41 10.38 -18.07
CA VAL A 201 18.13 11.04 -16.79
C VAL A 201 18.67 12.46 -16.88
N ALA A 202 17.81 13.46 -16.69
CA ALA A 202 18.23 14.86 -16.62
C ALA A 202 18.85 15.12 -15.25
N LEU A 203 20.10 15.52 -15.24
CA LEU A 203 20.84 15.87 -14.03
C LEU A 203 21.14 17.38 -14.05
N PRO A 204 20.90 18.10 -12.96
CA PRO A 204 21.23 19.52 -12.88
C PRO A 204 22.73 19.77 -12.96
N THR A 205 23.07 20.98 -13.37
CA THR A 205 24.46 21.47 -13.50
C THR A 205 24.66 22.76 -12.69
N PHE A 206 24.15 22.77 -11.44
CA PHE A 206 24.31 23.90 -10.55
C PHE A 206 25.78 24.07 -10.16
N ALA A 207 26.26 25.30 -10.21
CA ALA A 207 27.59 25.68 -9.73
C ALA A 207 27.58 26.03 -8.24
N ASP A 208 26.44 26.45 -7.73
CA ASP A 208 26.20 26.79 -6.32
C ASP A 208 25.84 25.53 -5.53
N ASP A 209 26.62 25.26 -4.47
CA ASP A 209 26.42 24.08 -3.62
C ASP A 209 25.10 24.13 -2.85
N GLY A 210 24.62 25.32 -2.50
CA GLY A 210 23.33 25.51 -1.85
C GLY A 210 22.17 25.20 -2.81
N GLU A 211 22.23 25.65 -4.08
CA GLU A 211 21.21 25.31 -5.08
C GLU A 211 21.19 23.81 -5.36
N LEU A 212 22.35 23.19 -5.48
CA LEU A 212 22.44 21.74 -5.69
C LEU A 212 21.86 20.98 -4.51
N PHE A 213 22.16 21.39 -3.28
CA PHE A 213 21.61 20.75 -2.09
C PHE A 213 20.09 20.95 -1.96
N GLU A 214 19.57 22.13 -2.28
CA GLU A 214 18.13 22.37 -2.33
C GLU A 214 17.44 21.44 -3.33
N TRP A 215 18.04 21.23 -4.49
CA TRP A 215 17.53 20.27 -5.47
C TRP A 215 17.60 18.84 -4.93
N LEU A 216 18.71 18.42 -4.32
CA LEU A 216 18.84 17.10 -3.72
C LEU A 216 17.79 16.86 -2.63
N SER A 217 17.50 17.86 -1.81
CA SER A 217 16.53 17.75 -0.72
C SER A 217 15.06 17.73 -1.17
N LYS A 218 14.75 18.24 -2.38
CA LYS A 218 13.37 18.38 -2.88
C LYS A 218 13.03 17.41 -4.02
N GLU A 219 13.98 17.10 -4.87
CA GLU A 219 13.78 16.31 -6.09
C GLU A 219 14.67 15.08 -6.14
N ASN A 220 15.99 15.26 -6.10
CA ASN A 220 17.02 14.23 -6.19
C ASN A 220 17.03 13.43 -7.51
N ALA A 221 17.93 12.48 -7.62
CA ALA A 221 18.01 11.53 -8.72
C ALA A 221 17.05 10.34 -8.51
N PRO A 222 16.56 9.70 -9.59
CA PRO A 222 15.70 8.53 -9.49
C PRO A 222 16.26 7.43 -8.59
N GLY A 223 15.48 6.97 -7.62
CA GLY A 223 15.89 5.96 -6.63
C GLY A 223 16.52 6.52 -5.35
N HIS A 224 16.72 7.85 -5.27
CA HIS A 224 17.26 8.54 -4.09
C HIS A 224 16.18 9.42 -3.46
N PHE A 225 16.03 9.35 -2.12
CA PHE A 225 15.07 10.17 -1.40
C PHE A 225 15.31 11.67 -1.70
N PRO A 226 14.25 12.48 -1.92
CA PRO A 226 12.82 12.19 -1.86
C PRO A 226 12.18 11.72 -3.18
N TYR A 227 12.94 11.40 -4.22
CA TYR A 227 12.40 10.94 -5.49
C TYR A 227 11.77 9.55 -5.35
N THR A 228 10.44 9.50 -5.25
CA THR A 228 9.68 8.26 -5.00
C THR A 228 9.16 7.59 -6.27
N ALA A 229 9.10 8.31 -7.39
CA ALA A 229 8.64 7.76 -8.66
C ALA A 229 9.79 7.07 -9.41
N GLY A 230 9.55 5.84 -9.84
CA GLY A 230 10.52 5.10 -10.62
C GLY A 230 11.78 4.76 -9.84
N VAL A 231 11.65 3.87 -8.86
CA VAL A 231 12.76 3.31 -8.07
C VAL A 231 13.93 2.83 -8.94
N PHE A 232 13.67 2.65 -10.22
CA PHE A 232 14.63 2.22 -11.20
C PHE A 232 15.10 3.42 -12.06
N PRO A 233 16.37 3.85 -11.96
CA PRO A 233 16.85 5.06 -12.61
C PRO A 233 16.77 5.00 -14.14
N PHE A 234 16.94 3.80 -14.72
CA PHE A 234 16.85 3.62 -16.16
C PHE A 234 15.76 2.60 -16.52
N LYS A 235 14.75 3.05 -17.25
CA LYS A 235 13.77 2.14 -17.85
C LYS A 235 14.48 1.29 -18.91
N ARG A 236 13.89 0.10 -19.18
CA ARG A 236 14.36 -0.78 -20.25
C ARG A 236 14.45 -0.04 -21.58
N THR A 237 15.38 -0.47 -22.39
CA THR A 237 15.50 0.01 -23.77
C THR A 237 14.44 -0.61 -24.68
N ASP A 238 13.97 -1.80 -24.31
CA ASP A 238 12.98 -2.55 -25.06
C ASP A 238 11.56 -2.14 -24.69
N GLU A 239 10.63 -2.36 -25.58
CA GLU A 239 9.21 -2.15 -25.34
C GLU A 239 8.76 -2.94 -24.10
N LEU A 240 8.04 -2.31 -23.20
CA LEU A 240 7.54 -2.98 -22.01
C LEU A 240 6.54 -4.05 -22.44
N SER A 241 6.72 -5.27 -21.94
CA SER A 241 5.77 -6.34 -22.12
C SER A 241 4.36 -5.88 -21.77
N ALA A 242 3.44 -6.07 -22.68
CA ALA A 242 2.03 -5.77 -22.45
C ALA A 242 1.50 -6.58 -21.26
N ARG A 243 0.58 -6.01 -20.50
CA ARG A 243 -0.17 -6.75 -19.51
C ARG A 243 -1.22 -7.61 -20.23
N MET A 244 -1.18 -8.92 -20.03
CA MET A 244 -2.15 -9.85 -20.57
C MET A 244 -3.42 -9.78 -19.72
N PHE A 245 -4.33 -8.86 -20.06
CA PHE A 245 -5.59 -8.72 -19.35
C PHE A 245 -6.65 -9.58 -20.03
N ALA A 246 -7.19 -10.55 -19.29
CA ALA A 246 -8.25 -11.42 -19.77
C ALA A 246 -9.14 -11.91 -18.63
N GLY A 247 -10.34 -12.29 -18.97
CA GLY A 247 -11.31 -12.92 -18.10
C GLY A 247 -12.62 -13.10 -18.86
N GLU A 248 -12.88 -14.34 -19.30
CA GLU A 248 -14.11 -14.72 -19.99
C GLU A 248 -14.37 -16.22 -19.88
N GLY A 249 -15.62 -16.59 -19.71
CA GLY A 249 -16.06 -17.97 -19.78
C GLY A 249 -15.50 -18.87 -18.68
N GLU A 250 -15.17 -20.08 -19.09
CA GLU A 250 -14.50 -21.09 -18.27
C GLU A 250 -12.97 -20.85 -18.18
N PRO A 251 -12.28 -21.46 -17.20
CA PRO A 251 -10.83 -21.30 -17.03
C PRO A 251 -10.02 -21.54 -18.29
N GLU A 252 -10.31 -22.59 -19.03
CA GLU A 252 -9.59 -22.99 -20.24
C GLU A 252 -9.73 -21.95 -21.37
N ARG A 253 -10.89 -21.28 -21.47
CA ARG A 253 -11.09 -20.22 -22.45
C ARG A 253 -10.19 -19.01 -22.14
N THR A 254 -10.13 -18.61 -20.90
CA THR A 254 -9.24 -17.53 -20.46
C THR A 254 -7.77 -17.94 -20.53
N ASN A 255 -7.43 -19.19 -20.19
CA ASN A 255 -6.08 -19.73 -20.36
C ASN A 255 -5.60 -19.65 -21.82
N ARG A 256 -6.43 -20.09 -22.80
CA ARG A 256 -6.13 -19.93 -24.23
C ARG A 256 -5.88 -18.48 -24.62
N ARG A 257 -6.66 -17.55 -24.05
CA ARG A 257 -6.45 -16.12 -24.29
C ARG A 257 -5.13 -15.62 -23.71
N PHE A 258 -4.76 -16.07 -22.52
CA PHE A 258 -3.47 -15.73 -21.92
C PHE A 258 -2.30 -16.25 -22.75
N HIS A 259 -2.34 -17.50 -23.22
CA HIS A 259 -1.30 -18.04 -24.10
C HIS A 259 -1.19 -17.26 -25.40
N TYR A 260 -2.32 -16.93 -26.03
CA TYR A 260 -2.34 -16.11 -27.24
C TYR A 260 -1.70 -14.73 -27.03
N LEU A 261 -2.04 -14.05 -25.93
CA LEU A 261 -1.49 -12.73 -25.62
C LEU A 261 -0.01 -12.76 -25.19
N SER A 262 0.47 -13.89 -24.72
CA SER A 262 1.85 -14.07 -24.24
C SER A 262 2.83 -14.50 -25.33
N GLN A 263 2.36 -14.79 -26.52
CA GLN A 263 3.22 -15.21 -27.64
C GLN A 263 4.28 -14.15 -27.94
N GLY A 264 5.53 -14.58 -27.98
CA GLY A 264 6.67 -13.69 -28.27
C GLY A 264 7.00 -12.66 -27.19
N GLN A 265 6.47 -12.79 -25.98
CA GLN A 265 6.76 -11.91 -24.85
C GLN A 265 7.77 -12.56 -23.89
N ASP A 266 8.79 -11.81 -23.50
CA ASP A 266 9.79 -12.26 -22.52
C ASP A 266 9.23 -12.28 -21.08
N TYR A 267 8.19 -11.49 -20.82
CA TYR A 267 7.56 -11.33 -19.51
C TYR A 267 6.07 -11.61 -19.59
N VAL A 268 5.61 -12.47 -18.70
CA VAL A 268 4.22 -12.89 -18.61
C VAL A 268 3.55 -12.22 -17.42
N ARG A 269 2.63 -11.29 -17.67
CA ARG A 269 1.89 -10.53 -16.64
C ARG A 269 0.40 -10.81 -16.78
N LEU A 270 -0.05 -11.90 -16.17
CA LEU A 270 -1.42 -12.36 -16.24
C LEU A 270 -2.33 -11.53 -15.34
N SER A 271 -3.14 -10.67 -15.93
CA SER A 271 -4.11 -9.85 -15.20
C SER A 271 -5.50 -10.45 -15.39
N THR A 272 -6.05 -11.01 -14.33
CA THR A 272 -7.29 -11.79 -14.39
C THR A 272 -8.49 -10.97 -13.96
N ALA A 273 -9.50 -10.87 -14.82
CA ALA A 273 -10.83 -10.40 -14.47
C ALA A 273 -11.74 -11.59 -14.14
N PHE A 274 -12.44 -11.52 -13.02
CA PHE A 274 -13.39 -12.55 -12.58
C PHE A 274 -14.82 -12.11 -12.86
N ASP A 275 -15.70 -13.06 -13.13
CA ASP A 275 -17.12 -12.80 -13.34
C ASP A 275 -17.83 -12.38 -12.04
N SER A 276 -19.06 -11.86 -12.17
CA SER A 276 -19.83 -11.42 -11.01
C SER A 276 -20.09 -12.53 -9.99
N VAL A 277 -20.21 -13.79 -10.47
CA VAL A 277 -20.48 -14.94 -9.59
C VAL A 277 -19.27 -15.20 -8.68
N THR A 278 -18.08 -15.19 -9.26
CA THR A 278 -16.80 -15.31 -8.53
C THR A 278 -16.57 -14.09 -7.61
N LEU A 279 -16.82 -12.87 -8.12
CA LEU A 279 -16.65 -11.61 -7.34
C LEU A 279 -17.55 -11.55 -6.11
N TYR A 280 -18.69 -12.23 -6.12
CA TYR A 280 -19.60 -12.31 -4.98
C TYR A 280 -19.44 -13.59 -4.16
N GLY A 281 -18.39 -14.39 -4.41
CA GLY A 281 -18.11 -15.62 -3.67
C GLY A 281 -19.20 -16.67 -3.81
N ARG A 282 -19.83 -16.75 -5.00
CA ARG A 282 -20.90 -17.70 -5.32
C ARG A 282 -20.40 -18.80 -6.24
N ASP A 283 -21.06 -19.93 -6.19
CA ASP A 283 -20.83 -21.02 -7.14
C ASP A 283 -21.68 -20.83 -8.41
N PRO A 284 -21.18 -21.28 -9.58
CA PRO A 284 -21.97 -21.32 -10.80
C PRO A 284 -23.20 -22.20 -10.61
N ALA A 285 -24.34 -21.73 -11.08
CA ALA A 285 -25.60 -22.49 -11.02
C ALA A 285 -26.57 -22.08 -12.14
N LEU A 286 -27.57 -22.93 -12.41
CA LEU A 286 -28.60 -22.66 -13.41
C LEU A 286 -29.75 -21.77 -12.87
N ARG A 287 -29.55 -21.14 -11.72
CA ARG A 287 -30.56 -20.25 -11.14
C ARG A 287 -30.72 -18.98 -11.99
N PRO A 288 -31.95 -18.44 -12.09
CA PRO A 288 -32.23 -17.28 -12.93
C PRO A 288 -31.41 -16.02 -12.55
N ASP A 289 -31.07 -15.86 -11.27
CA ASP A 289 -30.31 -14.71 -10.75
C ASP A 289 -28.84 -14.70 -11.12
N ILE A 290 -28.26 -15.88 -11.44
CA ILE A 290 -26.84 -16.01 -11.82
C ILE A 290 -26.63 -16.61 -13.20
N TRP A 291 -27.66 -17.22 -13.80
CA TRP A 291 -27.62 -17.66 -15.20
C TRP A 291 -27.26 -16.51 -16.12
N GLY A 292 -26.42 -16.65 -17.06
CA GLY A 292 -25.98 -15.58 -17.95
C GLY A 292 -24.98 -14.58 -17.36
N LYS A 293 -24.66 -14.70 -16.05
CA LYS A 293 -23.56 -13.97 -15.41
C LYS A 293 -22.30 -14.83 -15.28
N VAL A 294 -22.46 -16.16 -15.32
CA VAL A 294 -21.36 -17.12 -15.27
C VAL A 294 -20.48 -16.95 -16.51
N GLY A 295 -19.21 -16.60 -16.29
CA GLY A 295 -18.24 -16.38 -17.36
C GLY A 295 -18.48 -15.11 -18.20
N ASN A 296 -19.39 -14.23 -17.79
CA ASN A 296 -19.65 -12.96 -18.47
C ASN A 296 -18.84 -11.83 -17.81
N SER A 297 -18.11 -11.07 -18.64
CA SER A 297 -17.22 -9.97 -18.23
C SER A 297 -16.13 -10.39 -17.22
N GLY A 298 -15.78 -11.66 -17.20
CA GLY A 298 -14.77 -12.23 -16.32
C GLY A 298 -14.77 -13.75 -16.42
N VAL A 299 -13.73 -14.39 -15.91
CA VAL A 299 -13.63 -15.86 -15.83
C VAL A 299 -14.36 -16.36 -14.58
N SER A 300 -15.07 -17.48 -14.72
CA SER A 300 -15.73 -18.15 -13.60
C SER A 300 -14.77 -19.12 -12.92
N ILE A 301 -14.46 -18.89 -11.66
CA ILE A 301 -13.57 -19.72 -10.83
C ILE A 301 -14.30 -20.10 -9.54
N ALA A 302 -14.58 -21.39 -9.38
CA ALA A 302 -15.31 -21.91 -8.22
C ALA A 302 -14.46 -22.87 -7.37
N THR A 303 -13.40 -23.44 -7.95
CA THR A 303 -12.56 -24.45 -7.30
C THR A 303 -11.08 -24.17 -7.49
N CYS A 304 -10.24 -24.82 -6.66
CA CYS A 304 -8.78 -24.80 -6.84
C CYS A 304 -8.37 -25.35 -8.21
N ASP A 305 -9.05 -26.39 -8.69
CA ASP A 305 -8.78 -26.97 -10.01
C ASP A 305 -9.07 -26.01 -11.17
N ASP A 306 -10.05 -25.13 -11.01
CA ASP A 306 -10.29 -24.07 -11.99
C ASP A 306 -9.11 -23.08 -12.04
N ALA A 307 -8.51 -22.75 -10.90
CA ALA A 307 -7.30 -21.92 -10.86
C ALA A 307 -6.09 -22.66 -11.48
N LYS A 308 -5.95 -23.96 -11.25
CA LYS A 308 -4.91 -24.79 -11.90
C LYS A 308 -5.04 -24.76 -13.42
N ARG A 309 -6.27 -24.95 -13.96
CA ARG A 309 -6.53 -24.86 -15.41
C ARG A 309 -6.27 -23.46 -15.95
N LEU A 310 -6.70 -22.43 -15.21
CA LEU A 310 -6.55 -21.04 -15.62
C LEU A 310 -5.10 -20.65 -15.85
N TYR A 311 -4.20 -21.10 -14.98
CA TYR A 311 -2.77 -20.74 -15.01
C TYR A 311 -1.87 -21.85 -15.52
N SER A 312 -2.43 -22.96 -16.05
CA SER A 312 -1.64 -24.05 -16.63
C SER A 312 -0.79 -23.59 -17.82
N GLY A 313 0.35 -24.22 -18.02
CA GLY A 313 1.32 -23.88 -19.06
C GLY A 313 2.21 -22.68 -18.71
N PHE A 314 1.97 -21.98 -17.58
CA PHE A 314 2.81 -20.91 -17.05
C PHE A 314 3.44 -21.35 -15.73
N ASP A 315 4.76 -21.27 -15.60
CA ASP A 315 5.41 -21.48 -14.30
C ASP A 315 5.19 -20.25 -13.40
N LEU A 316 4.33 -20.39 -12.39
CA LEU A 316 3.97 -19.30 -11.47
C LEU A 316 5.12 -18.88 -10.54
N CYS A 317 6.19 -19.66 -10.50
CA CYS A 317 7.41 -19.35 -9.77
C CYS A 317 8.55 -18.82 -10.65
N ASP A 318 8.34 -18.71 -11.96
CA ASP A 318 9.31 -18.08 -12.85
C ASP A 318 9.46 -16.59 -12.54
N SER A 319 10.69 -16.10 -12.58
CA SER A 319 11.01 -14.70 -12.30
C SER A 319 10.35 -13.71 -13.26
N ASN A 320 9.98 -14.16 -14.45
CA ASN A 320 9.34 -13.39 -15.51
C ASN A 320 7.81 -13.49 -15.48
N THR A 321 7.25 -14.37 -14.64
CA THR A 321 5.80 -14.56 -14.50
C THR A 321 5.26 -13.81 -13.28
N SER A 322 4.14 -13.12 -13.45
CA SER A 322 3.38 -12.51 -12.36
C SER A 322 1.88 -12.57 -12.61
N VAL A 323 1.09 -12.69 -11.54
CA VAL A 323 -0.36 -12.77 -11.60
C VAL A 323 -0.99 -11.62 -10.84
N SER A 324 -1.91 -10.88 -11.49
CA SER A 324 -2.72 -9.86 -10.84
C SER A 324 -4.17 -10.30 -10.82
N MET A 325 -4.79 -10.30 -9.65
CA MET A 325 -6.18 -10.73 -9.46
C MET A 325 -7.06 -9.54 -9.11
N THR A 326 -8.01 -9.21 -9.99
CA THR A 326 -8.96 -8.12 -9.81
C THR A 326 -10.15 -8.63 -8.98
N ILE A 327 -9.97 -8.67 -7.66
CA ILE A 327 -10.98 -9.14 -6.71
C ILE A 327 -10.79 -8.46 -5.36
N ASN A 328 -11.86 -8.17 -4.64
CA ASN A 328 -11.84 -7.44 -3.36
C ASN A 328 -12.38 -8.30 -2.20
N GLY A 329 -13.66 -8.27 -1.88
CA GLY A 329 -14.22 -8.96 -0.72
C GLY A 329 -13.85 -10.46 -0.62
N PRO A 330 -14.11 -11.30 -1.65
CA PRO A 330 -13.74 -12.72 -1.65
C PRO A 330 -12.27 -12.99 -1.98
N ALA A 331 -11.41 -11.99 -2.02
CA ALA A 331 -9.98 -12.14 -2.36
C ALA A 331 -9.27 -13.29 -1.61
N PRO A 332 -9.51 -13.57 -0.33
CA PRO A 332 -8.86 -14.69 0.35
C PRO A 332 -9.12 -16.06 -0.31
N ILE A 333 -10.31 -16.26 -0.89
CA ILE A 333 -10.68 -17.51 -1.57
C ILE A 333 -9.80 -17.69 -2.83
N LEU A 334 -9.80 -16.68 -3.70
CA LEU A 334 -9.06 -16.73 -4.95
C LEU A 334 -7.54 -16.74 -4.75
N LEU A 335 -7.07 -16.02 -3.74
CA LEU A 335 -5.68 -16.07 -3.32
C LEU A 335 -5.28 -17.47 -2.85
N ALA A 336 -6.13 -18.13 -2.06
CA ALA A 336 -5.87 -19.50 -1.62
C ALA A 336 -5.82 -20.48 -2.82
N PHE A 337 -6.74 -20.34 -3.77
CA PHE A 337 -6.71 -21.14 -5.00
C PHE A 337 -5.44 -20.91 -5.82
N PHE A 338 -5.05 -19.65 -6.01
CA PHE A 338 -3.82 -19.31 -6.72
C PHE A 338 -2.56 -19.87 -6.04
N LEU A 339 -2.43 -19.69 -4.72
CA LEU A 339 -1.26 -20.17 -3.99
C LEU A 339 -1.19 -21.70 -4.00
N ASN A 340 -2.32 -22.40 -3.86
CA ASN A 340 -2.34 -23.86 -3.97
C ASN A 340 -2.05 -24.33 -5.39
N ALA A 341 -2.57 -23.67 -6.41
CA ALA A 341 -2.22 -24.00 -7.81
C ALA A 341 -0.70 -23.83 -8.05
N ALA A 342 -0.08 -22.77 -7.52
CA ALA A 342 1.36 -22.57 -7.64
C ALA A 342 2.16 -23.65 -6.89
N ILE A 343 1.76 -24.02 -5.67
CA ILE A 343 2.42 -25.07 -4.89
C ILE A 343 2.32 -26.40 -5.63
N ASP A 344 1.14 -26.76 -6.10
CA ASP A 344 0.90 -28.02 -6.80
C ASP A 344 1.67 -28.11 -8.13
N GLN A 345 1.80 -26.99 -8.87
CA GLN A 345 2.71 -26.91 -10.03
C GLN A 345 4.18 -27.21 -9.65
N GLN A 346 4.65 -26.70 -8.55
CA GLN A 346 6.03 -26.96 -8.11
C GLN A 346 6.22 -28.39 -7.57
N VAL A 347 5.16 -29.03 -7.08
CA VAL A 347 5.17 -30.47 -6.78
C VAL A 347 5.28 -31.29 -8.07
N GLU A 348 4.49 -30.95 -9.10
CA GLU A 348 4.59 -31.58 -10.43
C GLU A 348 6.01 -31.47 -10.98
N LYS A 349 6.58 -30.27 -10.99
CA LYS A 349 7.95 -30.01 -11.44
C LYS A 349 8.99 -30.81 -10.66
N HIS A 350 8.86 -30.89 -9.35
CA HIS A 350 9.74 -31.69 -8.50
C HIS A 350 9.69 -33.19 -8.86
N LEU A 351 8.51 -33.74 -9.13
CA LEU A 351 8.35 -35.13 -9.54
C LEU A 351 8.93 -35.37 -10.93
N GLU A 352 8.74 -34.46 -11.88
CA GLU A 352 9.35 -34.53 -13.21
C GLU A 352 10.88 -34.52 -13.15
N GLU A 353 11.48 -33.69 -12.28
CA GLU A 353 12.91 -33.65 -12.03
C GLU A 353 13.45 -35.00 -11.47
N GLN A 354 12.60 -35.76 -10.77
CA GLN A 354 12.90 -37.12 -10.30
C GLN A 354 12.61 -38.20 -11.36
N GLY A 355 12.21 -37.83 -12.59
CA GLY A 355 11.84 -38.76 -13.63
C GLY A 355 10.48 -39.44 -13.45
N LYS A 356 9.60 -38.84 -12.61
CA LYS A 356 8.23 -39.30 -12.37
C LYS A 356 7.27 -38.36 -13.04
N THR A 357 6.65 -38.78 -14.13
CA THR A 357 5.62 -38.00 -14.83
C THR A 357 4.25 -38.27 -14.23
N ILE A 358 3.48 -37.22 -13.96
CA ILE A 358 2.08 -37.33 -13.55
C ILE A 358 1.23 -37.15 -14.81
N GLU A 359 0.63 -38.23 -15.28
CA GLU A 359 -0.29 -38.16 -16.42
C GLU A 359 -1.54 -37.34 -16.02
N PRO A 360 -1.90 -36.31 -16.78
CA PRO A 360 -3.14 -35.57 -16.57
C PRO A 360 -4.37 -36.49 -16.70
N LEU A 361 -5.41 -36.20 -15.92
CA LEU A 361 -6.70 -36.86 -16.08
C LEU A 361 -7.37 -36.39 -17.37
N ASP A 362 -8.21 -37.22 -18.01
CA ASP A 362 -8.94 -36.88 -19.24
C ASP A 362 -9.76 -35.58 -19.15
N VAL A 363 -10.19 -35.25 -17.92
CA VAL A 363 -10.95 -34.01 -17.62
C VAL A 363 -10.09 -32.85 -17.17
N ALA A 364 -8.76 -32.97 -17.18
CA ALA A 364 -7.86 -31.95 -16.70
C ALA A 364 -7.95 -30.63 -17.50
N TYR A 365 -8.22 -30.73 -18.81
CA TYR A 365 -8.36 -29.56 -19.66
C TYR A 365 -9.42 -29.84 -20.76
N ARG A 366 -10.33 -28.89 -21.00
CA ARG A 366 -11.38 -29.01 -22.01
C ARG A 366 -10.93 -28.41 -23.33
N GLY A 367 -10.96 -29.24 -24.37
CA GLY A 367 -10.55 -28.88 -25.74
C GLY A 367 -9.05 -28.99 -25.94
N GLU A 368 -8.59 -28.50 -27.08
CA GLU A 368 -7.18 -28.55 -27.47
C GLU A 368 -6.34 -27.54 -26.65
N LEU A 369 -5.11 -27.91 -26.31
CA LEU A 369 -4.15 -27.04 -25.70
C LEU A 369 -3.74 -25.92 -26.68
N PRO A 370 -3.63 -24.67 -26.24
CA PRO A 370 -3.20 -23.59 -27.12
C PRO A 370 -1.72 -23.71 -27.51
N GLU A 371 -1.34 -23.04 -28.58
CA GLU A 371 0.05 -22.94 -29.00
C GLU A 371 0.92 -22.37 -27.86
N GLY A 372 2.05 -23.00 -27.60
CA GLY A 372 2.97 -22.66 -26.51
C GLY A 372 2.60 -23.26 -25.16
N HIS A 373 1.49 -23.97 -25.03
CA HIS A 373 1.14 -24.67 -23.79
C HIS A 373 1.82 -26.05 -23.75
N ASN A 374 2.63 -26.26 -22.71
CA ASN A 374 3.44 -27.45 -22.53
C ASN A 374 2.81 -28.53 -21.61
N GLY A 375 1.57 -28.33 -21.18
CA GLY A 375 0.87 -29.23 -20.25
C GLY A 375 1.17 -29.01 -18.78
N PHE A 376 2.16 -28.18 -18.42
CA PHE A 376 2.60 -27.95 -17.04
C PHE A 376 1.46 -27.43 -16.15
N GLY A 377 1.33 -28.03 -14.96
CA GLY A 377 0.28 -27.75 -14.00
C GLY A 377 -1.00 -28.56 -14.17
N LEU A 378 -1.16 -29.29 -15.29
CA LEU A 378 -2.34 -30.12 -15.55
C LEU A 378 -2.29 -31.49 -14.85
N GLY A 379 -1.10 -32.02 -14.58
CA GLY A 379 -0.94 -33.29 -13.88
C GLY A 379 -1.55 -33.32 -12.48
N THR A 380 -1.65 -32.16 -11.84
CA THR A 380 -2.20 -32.02 -10.49
C THR A 380 -3.69 -31.62 -10.45
N VAL A 381 -4.35 -31.45 -11.59
CA VAL A 381 -5.82 -31.22 -11.64
C VAL A 381 -6.54 -32.46 -11.13
N GLY A 382 -7.44 -32.28 -10.16
CA GLY A 382 -8.16 -33.37 -9.48
C GLY A 382 -7.32 -34.10 -8.44
N ARG A 383 -6.11 -33.63 -8.11
CA ARG A 383 -5.19 -34.20 -7.11
C ARG A 383 -4.63 -33.11 -6.23
N ARG A 384 -4.21 -33.47 -5.04
CA ARG A 384 -3.56 -32.53 -4.12
C ARG A 384 -2.06 -32.80 -4.09
N GLY A 385 -1.25 -31.76 -4.11
CA GLY A 385 0.20 -31.88 -4.08
C GLY A 385 0.72 -32.58 -2.82
N ASP A 386 0.06 -32.38 -1.67
CA ASP A 386 0.43 -33.03 -0.39
C ASP A 386 0.10 -34.55 -0.34
N GLU A 387 -0.62 -35.09 -1.32
CA GLU A 387 -0.86 -36.51 -1.49
C GLU A 387 0.15 -37.19 -2.43
N LEU A 388 0.91 -36.38 -3.19
CA LEU A 388 1.84 -36.87 -4.22
C LEU A 388 3.29 -36.99 -3.74
N VAL A 389 3.64 -36.29 -2.66
CA VAL A 389 4.96 -36.31 -2.03
C VAL A 389 4.81 -36.46 -0.53
N ASP A 390 5.90 -36.81 0.18
CA ASP A 390 5.90 -36.86 1.63
C ASP A 390 5.75 -35.45 2.25
N SER A 391 5.39 -35.41 3.53
CA SER A 391 5.06 -34.15 4.24
C SER A 391 6.24 -33.19 4.36
N GLU A 392 7.48 -33.72 4.45
CA GLU A 392 8.69 -32.89 4.57
C GLU A 392 8.98 -32.22 3.22
N THR A 393 9.01 -33.00 2.15
CA THR A 393 9.16 -32.51 0.77
C THR A 393 8.08 -31.49 0.41
N TYR A 394 6.81 -31.76 0.79
CA TYR A 394 5.73 -30.81 0.55
C TYR A 394 5.93 -29.49 1.29
N ALA A 395 6.36 -29.54 2.55
CA ALA A 395 6.61 -28.34 3.34
C ALA A 395 7.74 -27.47 2.76
N GLU A 396 8.81 -28.10 2.26
CA GLU A 396 9.92 -27.39 1.60
C GLU A 396 9.47 -26.73 0.29
N ILE A 397 8.74 -27.48 -0.56
CA ILE A 397 8.21 -26.95 -1.82
C ILE A 397 7.27 -25.79 -1.54
N LYS A 398 6.35 -25.94 -0.58
CA LYS A 398 5.41 -24.88 -0.18
C LYS A 398 6.15 -23.62 0.28
N ALA A 399 7.14 -23.73 1.17
CA ALA A 399 7.90 -22.59 1.68
C ALA A 399 8.64 -21.87 0.55
N ARG A 400 9.29 -22.61 -0.35
CA ARG A 400 9.98 -22.05 -1.51
C ARG A 400 9.00 -21.35 -2.47
N THR A 401 7.88 -21.97 -2.78
CA THR A 401 6.86 -21.43 -3.66
C THR A 401 6.31 -20.10 -3.12
N LEU A 402 5.90 -20.08 -1.85
CA LEU A 402 5.33 -18.89 -1.20
C LEU A 402 6.30 -17.72 -1.15
N SER A 403 7.60 -17.98 -1.02
CA SER A 403 8.62 -16.93 -1.07
C SER A 403 8.96 -16.45 -2.48
N THR A 404 8.55 -17.17 -3.52
CA THR A 404 8.95 -16.94 -4.91
C THR A 404 7.83 -16.34 -5.76
N VAL A 405 6.58 -16.78 -5.58
CA VAL A 405 5.42 -16.31 -6.37
C VAL A 405 5.34 -14.79 -6.43
N ARG A 406 4.97 -14.27 -7.61
CA ARG A 406 4.89 -12.83 -7.87
C ARG A 406 3.49 -12.45 -8.30
N GLY A 407 3.05 -11.30 -7.82
CA GLY A 407 1.75 -10.80 -8.25
C GLY A 407 1.13 -9.83 -7.26
N THR A 408 -0.17 -9.67 -7.44
CA THR A 408 -0.98 -8.76 -6.64
C THR A 408 -2.39 -9.32 -6.56
N VAL A 409 -2.96 -9.31 -5.38
CA VAL A 409 -4.41 -9.35 -5.24
C VAL A 409 -4.89 -7.93 -4.94
N GLN A 410 -5.94 -7.48 -5.61
CA GLN A 410 -6.42 -6.11 -5.43
C GLN A 410 -6.87 -5.88 -3.98
N ALA A 411 -7.82 -6.67 -3.48
CA ALA A 411 -8.24 -6.75 -2.09
C ALA A 411 -8.46 -5.39 -1.36
N ASP A 412 -8.66 -4.30 -2.13
CA ASP A 412 -8.90 -2.98 -1.57
C ASP A 412 -10.39 -2.77 -1.29
N ILE A 413 -10.81 -3.22 -0.10
CA ILE A 413 -12.21 -3.17 0.32
C ILE A 413 -12.65 -1.74 0.69
N LEU A 414 -11.74 -0.87 1.06
CA LEU A 414 -12.09 0.50 1.43
C LEU A 414 -12.49 1.32 0.20
N LYS A 415 -11.74 1.23 -0.90
CA LYS A 415 -12.12 1.91 -2.13
C LYS A 415 -13.37 1.31 -2.76
N GLU A 416 -13.58 -0.01 -2.60
CA GLU A 416 -14.79 -0.69 -3.09
C GLU A 416 -16.04 -0.14 -2.40
N ASP A 417 -15.98 0.05 -1.08
CA ASP A 417 -17.07 0.64 -0.30
C ASP A 417 -17.28 2.12 -0.66
N GLN A 418 -16.21 2.89 -0.78
CA GLN A 418 -16.25 4.32 -1.03
C GLN A 418 -16.65 4.72 -2.46
N ALA A 419 -16.09 4.03 -3.47
CA ALA A 419 -16.17 4.45 -4.85
C ALA A 419 -17.09 3.58 -5.72
N GLN A 420 -17.30 2.32 -5.37
CA GLN A 420 -18.07 1.35 -6.17
C GLN A 420 -19.36 0.90 -5.51
N ASN A 421 -19.45 0.99 -4.17
CA ASN A 421 -20.60 0.51 -3.38
C ASN A 421 -21.00 -0.94 -3.73
N THR A 422 -19.99 -1.80 -3.93
CA THR A 422 -20.16 -3.22 -4.33
C THR A 422 -19.73 -4.20 -3.25
N CYS A 423 -19.37 -3.70 -2.05
CA CYS A 423 -19.00 -4.54 -0.92
C CYS A 423 -20.13 -5.50 -0.52
N ILE A 424 -19.85 -6.80 -0.55
CA ILE A 424 -20.78 -7.84 -0.06
C ILE A 424 -20.63 -8.12 1.43
N PHE A 425 -19.51 -7.74 2.01
CA PHE A 425 -19.22 -7.90 3.43
C PHE A 425 -19.21 -6.53 4.11
N SER A 426 -19.52 -6.53 5.41
CA SER A 426 -19.31 -5.31 6.21
C SER A 426 -17.84 -4.92 6.24
N THR A 427 -17.56 -3.62 6.25
CA THR A 427 -16.19 -3.10 6.29
C THR A 427 -15.34 -3.68 7.43
N PRO A 428 -15.83 -3.84 8.69
CA PRO A 428 -15.06 -4.48 9.76
C PRO A 428 -14.72 -5.94 9.48
N PHE A 429 -15.64 -6.70 8.89
CA PHE A 429 -15.36 -8.09 8.53
C PHE A 429 -14.38 -8.19 7.38
N ALA A 430 -14.51 -7.36 6.35
CA ALA A 430 -13.59 -7.30 5.24
C ALA A 430 -12.17 -6.89 5.68
N LEU A 431 -12.04 -5.90 6.57
CA LEU A 431 -10.75 -5.55 7.18
C LEU A 431 -10.13 -6.72 7.95
N LYS A 432 -10.97 -7.48 8.70
CA LYS A 432 -10.50 -8.68 9.38
C LYS A 432 -9.91 -9.70 8.40
N LEU A 433 -10.59 -9.96 7.29
CA LEU A 433 -10.09 -10.87 6.25
C LEU A 433 -8.76 -10.39 5.66
N MET A 434 -8.63 -9.08 5.37
CA MET A 434 -7.37 -8.51 4.87
C MET A 434 -6.25 -8.65 5.90
N GLY A 435 -6.56 -8.43 7.17
CA GLY A 435 -5.60 -8.67 8.25
C GLY A 435 -5.17 -10.14 8.37
N ASP A 436 -6.08 -11.09 8.17
CA ASP A 436 -5.77 -12.51 8.18
C ASP A 436 -4.86 -12.89 6.98
N VAL A 437 -5.10 -12.34 5.80
CA VAL A 437 -4.23 -12.48 4.63
C VAL A 437 -2.84 -11.92 4.92
N GLN A 438 -2.75 -10.72 5.49
CA GLN A 438 -1.46 -10.10 5.80
C GLN A 438 -0.69 -10.89 6.85
N GLN A 439 -1.36 -11.41 7.87
CA GLN A 439 -0.72 -12.30 8.87
C GLN A 439 -0.17 -13.56 8.21
N TYR A 440 -0.94 -14.18 7.32
CA TYR A 440 -0.49 -15.35 6.56
C TYR A 440 0.78 -15.03 5.73
N TYR A 441 0.85 -13.84 5.12
CA TYR A 441 2.04 -13.42 4.36
C TYR A 441 3.27 -13.27 5.24
N ILE A 442 3.10 -12.71 6.44
CA ILE A 442 4.20 -12.60 7.42
C ILE A 442 4.67 -13.98 7.85
N ASP A 443 3.74 -14.85 8.25
CA ASP A 443 4.04 -16.18 8.81
C ASP A 443 4.72 -17.11 7.79
N HIS A 444 4.40 -16.94 6.51
CA HIS A 444 4.92 -17.77 5.42
C HIS A 444 5.94 -17.05 4.52
N ASN A 445 6.42 -15.88 4.92
CA ASN A 445 7.44 -15.11 4.20
C ASN A 445 7.09 -14.85 2.71
N VAL A 446 5.82 -14.51 2.43
CA VAL A 446 5.38 -14.12 1.08
C VAL A 446 5.84 -12.70 0.80
N ARG A 447 6.90 -12.53 0.00
CA ARG A 447 7.59 -11.23 -0.18
C ARG A 447 7.39 -10.58 -1.55
N ASN A 448 7.13 -11.38 -2.56
CA ASN A 448 7.04 -10.89 -3.94
C ASN A 448 5.59 -10.74 -4.44
N HIS A 449 4.62 -10.90 -3.55
CA HIS A 449 3.19 -10.77 -3.84
C HIS A 449 2.57 -9.69 -2.95
N TYR A 450 1.87 -8.74 -3.55
CA TYR A 450 1.18 -7.68 -2.80
C TYR A 450 -0.13 -8.20 -2.23
N SER A 451 -0.35 -7.98 -0.94
CA SER A 451 -1.54 -8.41 -0.21
C SER A 451 -2.74 -7.51 -0.42
N VAL A 452 -2.48 -6.24 -0.72
CA VAL A 452 -3.48 -5.24 -1.08
C VAL A 452 -2.88 -4.24 -2.07
N SER A 453 -3.66 -3.86 -3.07
CA SER A 453 -3.36 -2.75 -3.97
C SER A 453 -4.28 -1.58 -3.65
N ILE A 454 -3.76 -0.60 -2.91
CA ILE A 454 -4.52 0.57 -2.49
C ILE A 454 -4.75 1.44 -3.72
N SER A 455 -6.01 1.47 -4.20
CA SER A 455 -6.34 1.96 -5.54
C SER A 455 -7.07 3.28 -5.50
N GLY A 456 -6.43 4.33 -6.03
CA GLY A 456 -7.00 5.68 -6.14
C GLY A 456 -7.81 5.91 -7.41
N TYR A 457 -7.49 5.22 -8.51
CA TYR A 457 -8.12 5.51 -9.81
C TYR A 457 -9.64 5.32 -9.80
N HIS A 458 -10.18 4.38 -9.02
CA HIS A 458 -11.64 4.20 -8.87
C HIS A 458 -12.32 5.42 -8.25
N ILE A 459 -11.61 6.11 -7.36
CA ILE A 459 -12.10 7.35 -6.73
C ILE A 459 -12.17 8.47 -7.76
N ALA A 460 -11.18 8.53 -8.66
CA ALA A 460 -11.20 9.46 -9.80
C ALA A 460 -12.31 9.11 -10.80
N GLU A 461 -12.51 7.82 -11.11
CA GLU A 461 -13.63 7.37 -11.96
C GLU A 461 -15.01 7.69 -11.38
N ALA A 462 -15.12 7.70 -10.03
CA ALA A 462 -16.32 8.14 -9.33
C ALA A 462 -16.52 9.68 -9.36
N GLY A 463 -15.62 10.43 -9.99
CA GLY A 463 -15.73 11.86 -10.20
C GLY A 463 -14.84 12.74 -9.31
N ALA A 464 -13.94 12.18 -8.54
CA ALA A 464 -13.03 12.95 -7.71
C ALA A 464 -11.95 13.65 -8.55
N ASN A 465 -11.57 14.87 -8.15
CA ASN A 465 -10.41 15.54 -8.71
C ASN A 465 -9.10 14.90 -8.18
N PRO A 466 -7.93 15.17 -8.79
CA PRO A 466 -6.67 14.55 -8.39
C PRO A 466 -6.27 14.76 -6.93
N ILE A 467 -6.59 15.90 -6.33
CA ILE A 467 -6.30 16.20 -4.92
C ILE A 467 -7.14 15.29 -4.01
N THR A 468 -8.43 15.18 -4.28
CA THR A 468 -9.35 14.30 -3.53
C THR A 468 -8.96 12.83 -3.72
N GLN A 469 -8.63 12.42 -4.95
CA GLN A 469 -8.13 11.09 -5.24
C GLN A 469 -6.91 10.73 -4.39
N LEU A 470 -5.90 11.59 -4.40
CA LEU A 470 -4.67 11.40 -3.61
C LEU A 470 -4.98 11.34 -2.11
N ALA A 471 -5.76 12.28 -1.60
CA ALA A 471 -6.08 12.38 -0.18
C ALA A 471 -6.81 11.12 0.33
N LEU A 472 -7.83 10.64 -0.39
CA LEU A 472 -8.57 9.44 -0.01
C LEU A 472 -7.74 8.16 -0.17
N THR A 473 -6.91 8.07 -1.20
CA THR A 473 -6.01 6.93 -1.38
C THR A 473 -5.00 6.81 -0.25
N LEU A 474 -4.38 7.91 0.16
CA LEU A 474 -3.48 7.93 1.31
C LEU A 474 -4.21 7.64 2.62
N ALA A 475 -5.40 8.17 2.83
CA ALA A 475 -6.22 7.88 4.00
C ALA A 475 -6.55 6.37 4.10
N ASN A 476 -6.89 5.73 2.98
CA ASN A 476 -7.08 4.28 2.92
C ASN A 476 -5.80 3.52 3.27
N GLY A 477 -4.65 3.97 2.75
CA GLY A 477 -3.36 3.38 3.10
C GLY A 477 -3.07 3.46 4.59
N PHE A 478 -3.27 4.61 5.21
CA PHE A 478 -3.10 4.78 6.66
C PHE A 478 -4.07 3.90 7.46
N THR A 479 -5.31 3.75 6.99
CA THR A 479 -6.29 2.88 7.63
C THR A 479 -5.83 1.42 7.65
N TYR A 480 -5.30 0.90 6.54
CA TYR A 480 -4.73 -0.46 6.52
C TYR A 480 -3.54 -0.59 7.47
N VAL A 481 -2.60 0.35 7.44
CA VAL A 481 -1.42 0.35 8.32
C VAL A 481 -1.82 0.37 9.78
N GLU A 482 -2.71 1.28 10.19
CA GLU A 482 -3.18 1.37 11.57
C GLU A 482 -3.94 0.10 12.00
N TYR A 483 -4.76 -0.46 11.12
CA TYR A 483 -5.47 -1.69 11.40
C TYR A 483 -4.52 -2.87 11.62
N TYR A 484 -3.50 -3.03 10.77
CA TYR A 484 -2.52 -4.11 10.93
C TYR A 484 -1.66 -3.93 12.19
N ARG A 485 -1.27 -2.69 12.50
CA ARG A 485 -0.58 -2.38 13.75
C ARG A 485 -1.43 -2.65 14.99
N SER A 486 -2.72 -2.33 14.94
CA SER A 486 -3.65 -2.62 16.05
C SER A 486 -3.78 -4.12 16.34
N ARG A 487 -3.50 -4.97 15.33
CA ARG A 487 -3.42 -6.43 15.48
C ARG A 487 -2.05 -6.93 15.97
N GLY A 488 -1.11 -6.03 16.26
CA GLY A 488 0.23 -6.37 16.72
C GLY A 488 1.23 -6.75 15.61
N MET A 489 0.90 -6.48 14.35
CA MET A 489 1.81 -6.75 13.24
C MET A 489 2.94 -5.70 13.18
N ASP A 490 4.15 -6.18 12.91
CA ASP A 490 5.32 -5.35 12.69
C ASP A 490 5.27 -4.69 11.30
N ILE A 491 5.37 -3.36 11.26
CA ILE A 491 5.28 -2.58 10.03
C ILE A 491 6.36 -2.96 9.01
N ASP A 492 7.58 -3.24 9.45
CA ASP A 492 8.68 -3.61 8.56
C ASP A 492 8.46 -4.97 7.88
N LYS A 493 7.59 -5.80 8.46
CA LYS A 493 7.22 -7.09 7.89
C LYS A 493 6.10 -7.01 6.87
N PHE A 494 5.17 -6.06 6.98
CA PHE A 494 4.02 -5.99 6.07
C PHE A 494 4.07 -4.85 5.05
N ALA A 495 4.74 -3.74 5.34
CA ALA A 495 4.79 -2.60 4.43
C ALA A 495 5.27 -2.97 3.01
N PRO A 496 6.25 -3.88 2.82
CA PRO A 496 6.65 -4.32 1.49
C PRO A 496 5.56 -5.06 0.68
N ASN A 497 4.50 -5.53 1.32
CA ASN A 497 3.38 -6.20 0.66
C ASN A 497 2.22 -5.24 0.29
N LEU A 498 2.34 -3.95 0.62
CA LEU A 498 1.37 -2.93 0.23
C LEU A 498 1.82 -2.26 -1.07
N SER A 499 0.88 -1.98 -1.95
CA SER A 499 1.12 -1.20 -3.16
C SER A 499 0.08 -0.11 -3.32
N PHE A 500 0.49 1.02 -3.91
CA PHE A 500 -0.41 2.10 -4.28
C PHE A 500 -0.59 2.14 -5.79
N PHE A 501 -1.80 2.43 -6.22
CA PHE A 501 -2.16 2.56 -7.62
C PHE A 501 -3.04 3.81 -7.81
N PHE A 502 -2.46 4.86 -8.40
CA PHE A 502 -3.14 6.13 -8.65
C PHE A 502 -3.70 6.23 -10.07
#